data_cabd27c1de663d4f24599e7e6d3cfa55
#
_entry.id   cabd27c1de663d4f24599e7e6d3cfa55
#
_cell.length_a   1.000
_cell.length_b   1.000
_cell.length_c   1.000
_cell.angle_alpha   90.00
_cell.angle_beta   90.00
_cell.angle_gamma   90.00
#
_symmetry.space_group_name_H-M   'P 1'
#
loop_
_entity.id
_entity.type
_entity.pdbx_description
1 polymer ?
#
loop_
_entity_poly.entity_id
_entity_poly.type
_entity_poly.pdbx_seq_one_letter_code
_entity_poly.pdbx_strand_id
1 'polypeptide(L)'
;MNLIILDFEWNQPYDSKHALKQPIYLHGEIVQIGAVKFDENHHILDTFKILVTPKYYPKMLKKISKLTGIKNSDLQYGFSFPVAFKHFKNWCGPDFAFLTWGPDDIGILRENMLLHRLDTGWIPKAYDLQVIFDDQIAGKNRQTSLTDAVQMVGENALEAHDALNDARNTARVCLHPDINRGLSEYKERGWSGDHQVPLGSGKAHSKTYGSYAEALEDAELTDFYCPICGSPAVCGEFIRQNTDKFICRCTCEDGHELFVRLKFRRQPDRRLSVSRIIYDLNAENESYYLRLKHERDDARAAYLRYIAEAG
;
A
#
# COMPACT_ATOMS: atom_id res chain seq x y z
N MET A 1 -15.28 -19.68 -5.74
CA MET A 1 -14.62 -18.62 -4.92
C MET A 1 -15.37 -17.32 -5.09
N ASN A 2 -15.79 -16.68 -4.01
CA ASN A 2 -16.47 -15.39 -4.05
C ASN A 2 -15.45 -14.26 -4.24
N LEU A 3 -15.86 -13.15 -4.86
CA LEU A 3 -15.09 -11.91 -4.89
C LEU A 3 -15.74 -10.89 -3.94
N ILE A 4 -14.95 -10.30 -3.06
CA ILE A 4 -15.42 -9.26 -2.14
C ILE A 4 -14.77 -7.94 -2.53
N ILE A 5 -15.57 -7.06 -3.05
CA ILE A 5 -15.17 -5.69 -3.35
C ILE A 5 -15.26 -4.89 -2.07
N LEU A 6 -14.16 -4.29 -1.67
CA LEU A 6 -13.96 -3.74 -0.34
C LEU A 6 -13.48 -2.29 -0.44
N ASP A 7 -14.01 -1.46 0.42
CA ASP A 7 -13.58 -0.08 0.63
C ASP A 7 -13.69 0.28 2.12
N PHE A 8 -12.79 1.13 2.59
CA PHE A 8 -12.79 1.64 3.95
C PHE A 8 -12.81 3.16 3.97
N GLU A 9 -13.47 3.71 4.99
CA GLU A 9 -13.20 5.07 5.42
C GLU A 9 -12.35 5.03 6.69
N TRP A 10 -11.35 5.91 6.78
CA TRP A 10 -10.47 5.97 7.96
C TRP A 10 -10.16 7.38 8.42
N ASN A 11 -10.05 7.54 9.71
CA ASN A 11 -9.55 8.76 10.32
C ASN A 11 -8.01 8.73 10.39
N GLN A 12 -7.41 9.90 10.39
CA GLN A 12 -5.96 10.07 10.39
C GLN A 12 -5.49 10.81 11.64
N PRO A 13 -4.20 10.70 12.02
CA PRO A 13 -3.64 11.56 13.05
C PRO A 13 -3.69 13.02 12.63
N TYR A 14 -3.77 13.93 13.60
CA TYR A 14 -3.79 15.37 13.34
C TYR A 14 -2.55 15.84 12.57
N ASP A 15 -1.39 15.31 12.94
CA ASP A 15 -0.11 15.47 12.26
C ASP A 15 0.82 14.29 12.57
N SER A 16 2.01 14.27 11.99
CA SER A 16 2.99 13.19 12.19
C SER A 16 3.50 13.05 13.65
N LYS A 17 3.36 14.08 14.47
CA LYS A 17 3.74 14.04 15.90
C LYS A 17 2.69 13.29 16.74
N HIS A 18 1.44 13.35 16.31
CA HIS A 18 0.31 12.68 16.94
C HIS A 18 0.05 11.27 16.36
N ALA A 19 0.80 10.88 15.35
CA ALA A 19 0.70 9.52 14.80
C ALA A 19 1.15 8.49 15.84
N LEU A 20 0.37 7.42 15.98
CA LEU A 20 0.76 6.24 16.75
C LEU A 20 1.92 5.55 16.04
N LYS A 21 3.06 5.38 16.73
CA LYS A 21 4.29 4.84 16.15
C LYS A 21 4.68 3.48 16.73
N GLN A 22 4.07 3.09 17.84
CA GLN A 22 4.34 1.84 18.55
C GLN A 22 3.01 1.21 18.99
N PRO A 23 2.80 -0.10 18.93
CA PRO A 23 3.73 -1.13 18.43
C PRO A 23 3.89 -1.14 16.90
N ILE A 24 3.06 -0.40 16.18
CA ILE A 24 3.12 -0.22 14.72
C ILE A 24 2.86 1.26 14.38
N TYR A 25 3.29 1.69 13.20
CA TYR A 25 2.88 2.99 12.69
C TYR A 25 1.46 2.89 12.12
N LEU A 26 0.52 3.66 12.70
CA LEU A 26 -0.87 3.68 12.25
C LEU A 26 -1.09 4.87 11.30
N HIS A 27 -1.23 4.60 10.00
CA HIS A 27 -1.51 5.63 8.99
C HIS A 27 -2.97 6.09 9.05
N GLY A 28 -3.88 5.16 9.32
CA GLY A 28 -5.30 5.44 9.42
C GLY A 28 -6.04 4.45 10.33
N GLU A 29 -6.95 4.96 11.13
CA GLU A 29 -7.83 4.12 11.94
C GLU A 29 -9.19 4.02 11.26
N ILE A 30 -9.62 2.78 10.94
CA ILE A 30 -10.87 2.52 10.22
C ILE A 30 -12.06 3.03 11.02
N VAL A 31 -12.94 3.79 10.36
CA VAL A 31 -14.21 4.31 10.91
C VAL A 31 -15.44 3.76 10.19
N GLN A 32 -15.29 3.22 9.00
CA GLN A 32 -16.37 2.55 8.28
C GLN A 32 -15.80 1.43 7.40
N ILE A 33 -16.52 0.30 7.33
CA ILE A 33 -16.25 -0.80 6.42
C ILE A 33 -17.43 -0.88 5.46
N GLY A 34 -17.17 -0.85 4.15
CA GLY A 34 -18.13 -1.08 3.08
C GLY A 34 -17.68 -2.22 2.18
N ALA A 35 -18.60 -3.11 1.81
CA ALA A 35 -18.24 -4.19 0.91
C ALA A 35 -19.44 -4.67 0.08
N VAL A 36 -19.12 -5.23 -1.10
CA VAL A 36 -20.07 -5.93 -2.00
C VAL A 36 -19.52 -7.32 -2.26
N LYS A 37 -20.34 -8.34 -2.11
CA LYS A 37 -19.98 -9.74 -2.38
C LYS A 37 -20.54 -10.17 -3.73
N PHE A 38 -19.66 -10.70 -4.58
CA PHE A 38 -19.99 -11.34 -5.83
C PHE A 38 -19.87 -12.87 -5.72
N ASP A 39 -20.73 -13.57 -6.44
CA ASP A 39 -20.54 -15.00 -6.75
C ASP A 39 -19.49 -15.20 -7.86
N GLU A 40 -19.28 -16.44 -8.26
CA GLU A 40 -18.35 -16.82 -9.32
C GLU A 40 -18.75 -16.33 -10.72
N ASN A 41 -20.01 -15.91 -10.91
CA ASN A 41 -20.56 -15.36 -12.14
C ASN A 41 -20.68 -13.82 -12.07
N HIS A 42 -20.11 -13.20 -11.05
CA HIS A 42 -20.12 -11.77 -10.78
C HIS A 42 -21.54 -11.20 -10.53
N HIS A 43 -22.47 -12.00 -10.01
CA HIS A 43 -23.74 -11.49 -9.50
C HIS A 43 -23.58 -11.04 -8.05
N ILE A 44 -24.21 -9.93 -7.70
CA ILE A 44 -24.20 -9.44 -6.32
C ILE A 44 -25.01 -10.39 -5.46
N LEU A 45 -24.32 -10.99 -4.47
CA LEU A 45 -24.96 -11.87 -3.46
C LEU A 45 -25.46 -11.07 -2.26
N ASP A 46 -24.64 -10.10 -1.79
CA ASP A 46 -24.94 -9.34 -0.58
C ASP A 46 -24.08 -8.10 -0.48
N THR A 47 -24.43 -7.21 0.45
CA THR A 47 -23.65 -6.01 0.77
C THR A 47 -23.45 -5.88 2.27
N PHE A 48 -22.32 -5.29 2.67
CA PHE A 48 -21.96 -5.09 4.06
C PHE A 48 -21.64 -3.62 4.32
N LYS A 49 -22.13 -3.08 5.44
CA LYS A 49 -21.76 -1.76 5.94
C LYS A 49 -21.76 -1.75 7.45
N ILE A 50 -20.69 -1.24 8.07
CA ILE A 50 -20.62 -1.11 9.52
C ILE A 50 -19.78 0.12 9.89
N LEU A 51 -20.24 0.87 10.90
CA LEU A 51 -19.45 1.93 11.52
C LEU A 51 -18.54 1.38 12.61
N VAL A 52 -17.34 1.93 12.68
CA VAL A 52 -16.32 1.58 13.67
C VAL A 52 -16.02 2.79 14.54
N THR A 53 -16.08 2.60 15.86
CA THR A 53 -15.67 3.61 16.83
C THR A 53 -14.14 3.56 16.97
N PRO A 54 -13.42 4.60 16.55
CA PRO A 54 -11.97 4.62 16.63
C PRO A 54 -11.50 4.76 18.07
N LYS A 55 -10.42 4.10 18.42
CA LYS A 55 -9.83 4.10 19.76
C LYS A 55 -8.64 5.05 19.89
N TYR A 56 -7.80 5.09 18.84
CA TYR A 56 -6.52 5.79 18.85
C TYR A 56 -6.61 7.19 18.25
N TYR A 57 -7.48 7.39 17.26
CA TYR A 57 -7.81 8.70 16.69
C TYR A 57 -9.30 9.00 16.90
N PRO A 58 -9.75 9.14 18.18
CA PRO A 58 -11.18 9.19 18.51
C PRO A 58 -11.90 10.44 18.01
N LYS A 59 -11.15 11.47 17.66
CA LYS A 59 -11.67 12.73 17.13
C LYS A 59 -11.49 12.77 15.63
N MET A 60 -12.59 12.74 14.87
CA MET A 60 -12.55 12.92 13.41
C MET A 60 -11.87 14.21 13.04
N LEU A 61 -10.91 14.12 12.13
CA LEU A 61 -10.36 15.31 11.49
C LEU A 61 -11.46 16.01 10.69
N LYS A 62 -11.52 17.35 10.79
CA LYS A 62 -12.53 18.15 10.08
C LYS A 62 -12.54 17.87 8.57
N LYS A 63 -11.34 17.70 7.97
CA LYS A 63 -11.22 17.39 6.54
C LYS A 63 -11.83 16.03 6.19
N ILE A 64 -11.60 15.01 7.02
CA ILE A 64 -12.13 13.64 6.82
C ILE A 64 -13.64 13.64 7.06
N SER A 65 -14.11 14.25 8.16
CA SER A 65 -15.53 14.34 8.44
C SER A 65 -16.30 15.09 7.34
N LYS A 66 -15.69 16.13 6.72
CA LYS A 66 -16.31 16.82 5.59
C LYS A 66 -16.33 15.95 4.32
N LEU A 67 -15.31 15.13 4.12
CA LEU A 67 -15.15 14.27 2.96
C LEU A 67 -16.14 13.09 3.02
N THR A 68 -16.17 12.38 4.14
CA THR A 68 -16.94 11.14 4.34
C THR A 68 -18.36 11.38 4.84
N GLY A 69 -18.68 12.60 5.30
CA GLY A 69 -19.93 12.89 5.97
C GLY A 69 -20.04 12.33 7.40
N ILE A 70 -19.11 11.45 7.83
CA ILE A 70 -19.11 10.82 9.15
C ILE A 70 -18.74 11.85 10.22
N LYS A 71 -19.60 11.99 11.24
CA LYS A 71 -19.39 12.91 12.37
C LYS A 71 -19.02 12.15 13.63
N ASN A 72 -18.43 12.87 14.60
CA ASN A 72 -18.13 12.29 15.92
C ASN A 72 -19.40 11.75 16.62
N SER A 73 -20.58 12.37 16.38
CA SER A 73 -21.86 11.88 16.87
C SER A 73 -22.26 10.52 16.32
N ASP A 74 -21.84 10.19 15.12
CA ASP A 74 -22.19 8.94 14.47
C ASP A 74 -21.33 7.80 14.99
N LEU A 75 -20.04 8.08 15.24
CA LEU A 75 -19.07 7.11 15.72
C LEU A 75 -19.38 6.54 17.11
N GLN A 76 -20.16 7.26 17.93
CA GLN A 76 -20.60 6.73 19.23
C GLN A 76 -21.52 5.51 19.10
N TYR A 77 -22.16 5.32 17.95
CA TYR A 77 -23.02 4.17 17.65
C TYR A 77 -22.29 3.06 16.90
N GLY A 78 -21.00 3.28 16.57
CA GLY A 78 -20.16 2.28 15.93
C GLY A 78 -19.75 1.15 16.88
N PHE A 79 -19.24 0.08 16.32
CA PHE A 79 -18.64 -1.02 17.07
C PHE A 79 -17.14 -0.76 17.25
N SER A 80 -16.55 -1.32 18.31
CA SER A 80 -15.08 -1.39 18.37
C SER A 80 -14.54 -2.19 17.20
N PHE A 81 -13.34 -1.85 16.71
CA PHE A 81 -12.75 -2.52 15.53
C PHE A 81 -12.75 -4.06 15.64
N PRO A 82 -12.36 -4.70 16.78
CA PRO A 82 -12.41 -6.16 16.87
C PRO A 82 -13.81 -6.75 16.70
N VAL A 83 -14.84 -6.05 17.17
CA VAL A 83 -16.24 -6.49 17.03
C VAL A 83 -16.73 -6.30 15.59
N ALA A 84 -16.47 -5.13 15.00
CA ALA A 84 -16.82 -4.85 13.61
C ALA A 84 -16.12 -5.83 12.65
N PHE A 85 -14.83 -6.10 12.89
CA PHE A 85 -14.05 -7.07 12.13
C PHE A 85 -14.60 -8.49 12.25
N LYS A 86 -15.03 -8.91 13.44
CA LYS A 86 -15.68 -10.22 13.63
C LYS A 86 -16.96 -10.35 12.79
N HIS A 87 -17.79 -9.31 12.76
CA HIS A 87 -18.98 -9.29 11.90
C HIS A 87 -18.60 -9.36 10.41
N PHE A 88 -17.63 -8.57 9.99
CA PHE A 88 -17.13 -8.55 8.62
C PHE A 88 -16.55 -9.92 8.23
N LYS A 89 -15.68 -10.49 9.07
CA LYS A 89 -15.10 -11.82 8.85
C LYS A 89 -16.17 -12.90 8.67
N ASN A 90 -17.20 -12.91 9.51
CA ASN A 90 -18.30 -13.87 9.42
C ASN A 90 -19.09 -13.68 8.13
N TRP A 91 -19.31 -12.42 7.73
CA TRP A 91 -20.01 -12.10 6.49
C TRP A 91 -19.19 -12.51 5.25
N CYS A 92 -17.87 -12.37 5.25
CA CYS A 92 -17.01 -12.80 4.15
C CYS A 92 -17.16 -14.29 3.84
N GLY A 93 -17.23 -15.13 4.87
CA GLY A 93 -17.24 -16.60 4.72
C GLY A 93 -15.83 -17.17 4.52
N PRO A 94 -15.71 -18.44 4.11
CA PRO A 94 -14.42 -19.13 4.10
C PRO A 94 -13.63 -19.05 2.79
N ASP A 95 -14.28 -18.84 1.64
CA ASP A 95 -13.66 -18.96 0.31
C ASP A 95 -13.91 -17.70 -0.52
N PHE A 96 -12.96 -16.77 -0.45
CA PHE A 96 -13.07 -15.49 -1.14
C PHE A 96 -11.70 -14.87 -1.45
N ALA A 97 -11.71 -13.90 -2.35
CA ALA A 97 -10.59 -12.97 -2.59
C ALA A 97 -11.10 -11.53 -2.48
N PHE A 98 -10.22 -10.60 -2.12
CA PHE A 98 -10.54 -9.17 -2.11
C PHE A 98 -10.25 -8.51 -3.46
N LEU A 99 -11.11 -7.55 -3.84
CA LEU A 99 -10.86 -6.55 -4.85
C LEU A 99 -11.00 -5.17 -4.21
N THR A 100 -10.01 -4.31 -4.45
CA THR A 100 -10.03 -2.90 -3.98
C THR A 100 -9.83 -1.96 -5.16
N TRP A 101 -10.22 -0.70 -5.03
CA TRP A 101 -9.85 0.33 -6.00
C TRP A 101 -8.56 1.01 -5.55
N GLY A 102 -7.44 0.48 -5.98
CA GLY A 102 -6.12 0.85 -5.50
C GLY A 102 -5.66 -0.03 -4.33
N PRO A 103 -4.45 0.19 -3.87
CA PRO A 103 -3.78 -0.72 -2.95
C PRO A 103 -3.94 -0.37 -1.45
N ASP A 104 -4.49 0.81 -1.10
CA ASP A 104 -4.42 1.37 0.26
C ASP A 104 -5.23 0.59 1.29
N ASP A 105 -6.42 0.12 0.92
CA ASP A 105 -7.37 -0.53 1.83
C ASP A 105 -6.80 -1.74 2.55
N ILE A 106 -6.07 -2.59 1.82
CA ILE A 106 -5.48 -3.81 2.39
C ILE A 106 -4.38 -3.46 3.40
N GLY A 107 -3.60 -2.40 3.12
CA GLY A 107 -2.61 -1.87 4.05
C GLY A 107 -3.24 -1.37 5.34
N ILE A 108 -4.25 -0.54 5.22
CA ILE A 108 -5.02 0.02 6.36
C ILE A 108 -5.69 -1.11 7.17
N LEU A 109 -6.30 -2.11 6.51
CA LEU A 109 -6.86 -3.27 7.18
C LEU A 109 -5.81 -4.00 8.02
N ARG A 110 -4.65 -4.29 7.42
CA ARG A 110 -3.54 -5.00 8.10
C ARG A 110 -3.05 -4.24 9.32
N GLU A 111 -2.84 -2.92 9.21
CA GLU A 111 -2.42 -2.08 10.33
C GLU A 111 -3.43 -2.14 11.48
N ASN A 112 -4.72 -1.97 11.18
CA ASN A 112 -5.77 -2.03 12.20
C ASN A 112 -5.86 -3.43 12.85
N MET A 113 -5.71 -4.51 12.08
CA MET A 113 -5.66 -5.87 12.61
C MET A 113 -4.47 -6.08 13.54
N LEU A 114 -3.26 -5.71 13.13
CA LEU A 114 -2.04 -5.81 13.95
C LEU A 114 -2.17 -5.04 15.26
N LEU A 115 -2.68 -3.81 15.19
CA LEU A 115 -2.88 -2.95 16.35
C LEU A 115 -3.81 -3.57 17.40
N HIS A 116 -4.80 -4.32 16.94
CA HIS A 116 -5.75 -5.05 17.79
C HIS A 116 -5.35 -6.50 18.04
N ARG A 117 -4.12 -6.92 17.68
CA ARG A 117 -3.58 -8.28 17.85
C ARG A 117 -4.43 -9.35 17.17
N LEU A 118 -5.01 -9.02 16.03
CA LEU A 118 -5.75 -9.96 15.20
C LEU A 118 -4.80 -10.62 14.19
N ASP A 119 -5.11 -11.87 13.84
CA ASP A 119 -4.32 -12.64 12.89
C ASP A 119 -4.47 -12.09 11.46
N THR A 120 -3.41 -11.48 10.92
CA THR A 120 -3.36 -10.96 9.55
C THR A 120 -3.26 -12.05 8.49
N GLY A 121 -2.94 -13.27 8.85
CA GLY A 121 -2.98 -14.43 7.95
C GLY A 121 -4.40 -14.75 7.45
N TRP A 122 -5.42 -14.16 8.07
CA TRP A 122 -6.78 -14.23 7.57
C TRP A 122 -7.01 -13.46 6.28
N ILE A 123 -6.22 -12.40 5.98
CA ILE A 123 -6.37 -11.61 4.75
C ILE A 123 -6.04 -12.52 3.56
N PRO A 124 -7.01 -12.77 2.65
CA PRO A 124 -6.79 -13.62 1.50
C PRO A 124 -5.96 -12.92 0.44
N LYS A 125 -5.81 -13.55 -0.72
CA LYS A 125 -5.30 -12.88 -1.91
C LYS A 125 -6.17 -11.65 -2.22
N ALA A 126 -5.52 -10.53 -2.46
CA ALA A 126 -6.17 -9.27 -2.81
C ALA A 126 -5.68 -8.80 -4.18
N TYR A 127 -6.57 -8.15 -4.92
CA TYR A 127 -6.31 -7.65 -6.26
C TYR A 127 -6.69 -6.17 -6.33
N ASP A 128 -5.83 -5.37 -6.93
CA ASP A 128 -6.10 -3.98 -7.25
C ASP A 128 -6.87 -3.90 -8.58
N LEU A 129 -8.17 -3.66 -8.51
CA LEU A 129 -9.03 -3.56 -9.68
C LEU A 129 -8.67 -2.38 -10.57
N GLN A 130 -8.11 -1.30 -10.01
CA GLN A 130 -7.63 -0.16 -10.79
C GLN A 130 -6.55 -0.58 -11.78
N VAL A 131 -5.67 -1.54 -11.41
CA VAL A 131 -4.66 -2.10 -12.33
C VAL A 131 -5.32 -2.86 -13.47
N ILE A 132 -6.30 -3.71 -13.15
CA ILE A 132 -7.02 -4.50 -14.16
C ILE A 132 -7.78 -3.58 -15.13
N PHE A 133 -8.43 -2.55 -14.58
CA PHE A 133 -9.16 -1.56 -15.34
C PHE A 133 -8.25 -0.73 -16.25
N ASP A 134 -7.16 -0.22 -15.70
CA ASP A 134 -6.19 0.58 -16.45
C ASP A 134 -5.56 -0.24 -17.59
N ASP A 135 -5.22 -1.51 -17.33
CA ASP A 135 -4.64 -2.39 -18.37
C ASP A 135 -5.60 -2.68 -19.52
N GLN A 136 -6.90 -2.83 -19.24
CA GLN A 136 -7.86 -3.29 -20.24
C GLN A 136 -8.68 -2.16 -20.85
N ILE A 137 -8.93 -1.05 -20.14
CA ILE A 137 -9.87 0.00 -20.56
C ILE A 137 -9.20 1.37 -20.67
N ALA A 138 -8.58 1.87 -19.57
CA ALA A 138 -8.10 3.25 -19.52
C ALA A 138 -6.73 3.46 -20.18
N GLY A 139 -5.93 2.39 -20.33
CA GLY A 139 -4.56 2.42 -20.87
C GLY A 139 -3.49 2.24 -19.79
N LYS A 140 -2.43 1.51 -20.18
CA LYS A 140 -1.32 1.16 -19.28
C LYS A 140 -0.64 2.39 -18.67
N ASN A 141 -0.13 2.21 -17.45
CA ASN A 141 0.57 3.25 -16.65
C ASN A 141 -0.31 4.43 -16.20
N ARG A 142 -1.62 4.31 -16.23
CA ARG A 142 -2.55 5.24 -15.59
C ARG A 142 -2.81 4.87 -14.12
N GLN A 143 -3.36 5.83 -13.40
CA GLN A 143 -3.98 5.64 -12.10
C GLN A 143 -5.33 6.35 -12.14
N THR A 144 -6.26 5.70 -12.83
CA THR A 144 -7.60 6.26 -13.04
C THR A 144 -8.34 6.34 -11.71
N SER A 145 -8.87 7.51 -11.36
CA SER A 145 -9.70 7.62 -10.15
C SER A 145 -10.98 6.81 -10.31
N LEU A 146 -11.59 6.37 -9.19
CA LEU A 146 -12.84 5.63 -9.23
C LEU A 146 -13.94 6.44 -9.92
N THR A 147 -14.01 7.76 -9.64
CA THR A 147 -14.97 8.67 -10.27
C THR A 147 -14.79 8.72 -11.80
N ASP A 148 -13.55 8.85 -12.27
CA ASP A 148 -13.26 8.86 -13.71
C ASP A 148 -13.59 7.50 -14.34
N ALA A 149 -13.27 6.40 -13.66
CA ALA A 149 -13.57 5.05 -14.15
C ALA A 149 -15.07 4.83 -14.31
N VAL A 150 -15.89 5.22 -13.33
CA VAL A 150 -17.36 5.16 -13.40
C VAL A 150 -17.88 5.95 -14.60
N GLN A 151 -17.34 7.16 -14.84
CA GLN A 151 -17.71 7.98 -16.00
C GLN A 151 -17.27 7.33 -17.32
N MET A 152 -16.07 6.78 -17.39
CA MET A 152 -15.55 6.13 -18.60
C MET A 152 -16.38 4.93 -19.05
N VAL A 153 -16.98 4.21 -18.10
CA VAL A 153 -17.86 3.08 -18.40
C VAL A 153 -19.33 3.46 -18.59
N GLY A 154 -19.66 4.75 -18.47
CA GLY A 154 -21.02 5.26 -18.67
C GLY A 154 -21.98 4.96 -17.53
N GLU A 155 -21.46 4.63 -16.34
CA GLU A 155 -22.27 4.38 -15.14
C GLU A 155 -22.59 5.67 -14.37
N ASN A 156 -23.67 5.64 -13.60
CA ASN A 156 -24.03 6.73 -12.69
C ASN A 156 -23.32 6.54 -11.35
N ALA A 157 -22.41 7.45 -11.00
CA ALA A 157 -21.73 7.41 -9.73
C ALA A 157 -22.69 7.59 -8.54
N LEU A 158 -22.54 6.76 -7.52
CA LEU A 158 -23.09 7.03 -6.20
C LEU A 158 -22.23 8.09 -5.51
N GLU A 159 -22.79 8.72 -4.47
CA GLU A 159 -22.07 9.70 -3.66
C GLU A 159 -20.78 9.07 -3.11
N ALA A 160 -19.65 9.69 -3.45
CA ALA A 160 -18.32 9.23 -3.07
C ALA A 160 -18.05 9.44 -1.57
N HIS A 161 -17.03 8.75 -1.07
CA HIS A 161 -16.57 8.83 0.32
C HIS A 161 -17.57 8.30 1.36
N ASP A 162 -18.38 7.34 0.94
CA ASP A 162 -19.07 6.40 1.81
C ASP A 162 -18.60 4.99 1.41
N ALA A 163 -18.00 4.26 2.31
CA ALA A 163 -17.32 3.00 1.99
C ALA A 163 -18.23 2.00 1.22
N LEU A 164 -19.53 1.90 1.55
CA LEU A 164 -20.43 1.04 0.79
C LEU A 164 -20.74 1.58 -0.61
N ASN A 165 -20.87 2.90 -0.76
CA ASN A 165 -21.09 3.51 -2.07
C ASN A 165 -19.86 3.36 -2.95
N ASP A 166 -18.64 3.52 -2.39
CA ASP A 166 -17.40 3.35 -3.15
C ASP A 166 -17.17 1.88 -3.51
N ALA A 167 -17.47 0.94 -2.61
CA ALA A 167 -17.51 -0.48 -2.95
C ALA A 167 -18.55 -0.80 -4.05
N ARG A 168 -19.73 -0.15 -4.05
CA ARG A 168 -20.74 -0.31 -5.11
C ARG A 168 -20.32 0.32 -6.44
N ASN A 169 -19.70 1.49 -6.41
CA ASN A 169 -19.13 2.12 -7.59
C ASN A 169 -18.05 1.21 -8.20
N THR A 170 -17.16 0.69 -7.37
CA THR A 170 -16.13 -0.28 -7.77
C THR A 170 -16.74 -1.56 -8.33
N ALA A 171 -17.84 -2.06 -7.73
CA ALA A 171 -18.57 -3.23 -8.21
C ALA A 171 -19.16 -3.02 -9.63
N ARG A 172 -19.71 -1.83 -9.91
CA ARG A 172 -20.20 -1.49 -11.25
C ARG A 172 -19.06 -1.46 -12.26
N VAL A 173 -17.97 -0.77 -11.94
CA VAL A 173 -16.79 -0.71 -12.80
C VAL A 173 -16.22 -2.10 -13.06
N CYS A 174 -16.25 -2.98 -12.06
CA CYS A 174 -15.76 -4.36 -12.14
C CYS A 174 -16.43 -5.20 -13.24
N LEU A 175 -17.66 -4.87 -13.63
CA LEU A 175 -18.40 -5.64 -14.64
C LEU A 175 -18.00 -5.31 -16.09
N HIS A 176 -17.15 -4.32 -16.33
CA HIS A 176 -16.78 -3.88 -17.68
C HIS A 176 -15.50 -4.52 -18.22
N PRO A 177 -14.41 -4.70 -17.45
CA PRO A 177 -13.26 -5.47 -17.90
C PRO A 177 -13.53 -6.98 -17.87
N ASP A 178 -12.74 -7.75 -18.59
CA ASP A 178 -12.70 -9.21 -18.42
C ASP A 178 -11.99 -9.55 -17.10
N ILE A 179 -12.77 -9.70 -16.04
CA ILE A 179 -12.25 -9.93 -14.68
C ILE A 179 -11.50 -11.24 -14.60
N ASN A 180 -12.00 -12.33 -15.20
CA ASN A 180 -11.33 -13.63 -15.14
C ASN A 180 -9.93 -13.59 -15.76
N ARG A 181 -9.80 -12.94 -16.92
CA ARG A 181 -8.50 -12.67 -17.54
C ARG A 181 -7.65 -11.77 -16.64
N GLY A 182 -8.22 -10.68 -16.12
CA GLY A 182 -7.53 -9.74 -15.24
C GLY A 182 -6.98 -10.41 -13.98
N LEU A 183 -7.73 -11.30 -13.35
CA LEU A 183 -7.28 -12.04 -12.17
C LEU A 183 -6.20 -13.08 -12.51
N SER A 184 -6.31 -13.75 -13.65
CA SER A 184 -5.34 -14.78 -14.08
C SER A 184 -4.01 -14.19 -14.53
N GLU A 185 -4.04 -13.02 -15.19
CA GLU A 185 -2.88 -12.30 -15.69
C GLU A 185 -2.38 -11.22 -14.70
N TYR A 186 -2.99 -11.13 -13.51
CA TYR A 186 -2.73 -10.07 -12.56
C TYR A 186 -1.24 -10.00 -12.18
N LYS A 187 -0.66 -8.87 -12.50
CA LYS A 187 0.67 -8.51 -12.03
C LYS A 187 0.50 -7.41 -11.00
N GLU A 188 0.83 -7.74 -9.76
CA GLU A 188 0.86 -6.73 -8.70
C GLU A 188 1.65 -5.51 -9.16
N ARG A 189 1.15 -4.31 -8.87
CA ARG A 189 1.97 -3.10 -8.96
C ARG A 189 3.21 -3.39 -8.14
N GLY A 190 4.37 -3.14 -8.70
CA GLY A 190 5.61 -3.42 -8.00
C GLY A 190 5.58 -2.78 -6.61
N TRP A 191 6.19 -3.42 -5.64
CA TRP A 191 6.22 -2.98 -4.26
C TRP A 191 6.46 -1.46 -4.15
N SER A 192 5.47 -0.71 -3.64
CA SER A 192 5.55 0.74 -3.47
C SER A 192 6.05 1.12 -2.08
N GLY A 193 5.93 0.22 -1.12
CA GLY A 193 6.18 0.45 0.31
C GLY A 193 5.06 1.24 1.00
N ASP A 194 3.97 1.51 0.32
CA ASP A 194 2.89 2.33 0.87
C ASP A 194 2.00 1.51 1.82
N HIS A 195 2.07 0.17 1.72
CA HIS A 195 1.30 -0.79 2.52
C HIS A 195 2.12 -1.52 3.58
N GLN A 196 3.42 -1.27 3.64
CA GLN A 196 4.26 -1.83 4.67
C GLN A 196 4.62 -0.76 5.70
N VAL A 197 4.33 -1.05 6.97
CA VAL A 197 4.66 -0.15 8.08
C VAL A 197 6.18 -0.05 8.20
N PRO A 198 6.74 1.17 8.13
CA PRO A 198 8.18 1.31 8.32
C PRO A 198 8.56 1.03 9.79
N LEU A 199 9.61 0.27 10.00
CA LEU A 199 10.28 0.14 11.30
C LEU A 199 10.96 1.45 11.71
N GLY A 200 11.39 2.24 10.73
CA GLY A 200 11.98 3.55 10.93
C GLY A 200 11.95 4.40 9.66
N SER A 201 11.69 5.68 9.81
CA SER A 201 11.70 6.63 8.69
C SER A 201 12.21 8.00 9.14
N GLY A 202 12.87 8.71 8.23
CA GLY A 202 13.34 10.07 8.47
C GLY A 202 14.33 10.55 7.42
N LYS A 203 14.82 11.79 7.63
CA LYS A 203 16.01 12.22 6.90
C LYS A 203 17.15 11.32 7.32
N ALA A 204 17.88 10.78 6.35
CA ALA A 204 19.06 9.96 6.65
C ALA A 204 20.09 10.79 7.44
N HIS A 205 20.31 12.03 7.00
CA HIS A 205 21.09 13.09 7.68
C HIS A 205 20.82 14.46 7.02
N SER A 206 21.44 15.52 7.50
CA SER A 206 21.31 16.90 6.95
C SER A 206 22.10 17.14 5.67
N LYS A 207 22.99 16.23 5.29
CA LYS A 207 23.87 16.32 4.12
C LYS A 207 23.08 16.27 2.82
N THR A 208 23.55 16.99 1.81
CA THR A 208 23.00 16.94 0.45
C THR A 208 24.10 16.54 -0.53
N TYR A 209 23.73 15.95 -1.66
CA TYR A 209 24.62 15.34 -2.63
C TYR A 209 24.48 15.99 -4.02
N GLY A 210 25.55 15.98 -4.81
CA GLY A 210 25.54 16.42 -6.20
C GLY A 210 24.96 15.37 -7.15
N SER A 211 25.08 14.09 -6.81
CA SER A 211 24.60 12.97 -7.62
C SER A 211 24.08 11.79 -6.77
N TYR A 212 23.38 10.87 -7.41
CA TYR A 212 22.98 9.60 -6.79
C TYR A 212 24.20 8.72 -6.46
N ALA A 213 25.21 8.69 -7.33
CA ALA A 213 26.42 7.90 -7.11
C ALA A 213 27.16 8.37 -5.84
N GLU A 214 27.40 9.68 -5.72
CA GLU A 214 28.00 10.28 -4.53
C GLU A 214 27.25 9.90 -3.24
N ALA A 215 25.92 9.89 -3.28
CA ALA A 215 25.10 9.55 -2.12
C ALA A 215 25.20 8.04 -1.76
N LEU A 216 25.18 7.17 -2.76
CA LEU A 216 25.20 5.72 -2.54
C LEU A 216 26.57 5.18 -2.09
N GLU A 217 27.64 5.97 -2.27
CA GLU A 217 28.99 5.68 -1.78
C GLU A 217 29.24 6.24 -0.36
N ASP A 218 28.32 7.03 0.17
CA ASP A 218 28.49 7.65 1.49
C ASP A 218 28.09 6.67 2.61
N ALA A 219 29.09 6.25 3.41
CA ALA A 219 28.89 5.35 4.55
C ALA A 219 27.84 5.88 5.56
N GLU A 220 27.76 7.20 5.78
CA GLU A 220 26.74 7.76 6.67
C GLU A 220 25.32 7.49 6.19
N LEU A 221 25.13 7.31 4.88
CA LEU A 221 23.83 6.98 4.31
C LEU A 221 23.54 5.48 4.36
N THR A 222 24.58 4.64 4.14
CA THR A 222 24.44 3.18 4.03
C THR A 222 24.53 2.47 5.38
N ASP A 223 25.27 3.04 6.33
CA ASP A 223 25.42 2.47 7.67
C ASP A 223 24.34 3.03 8.60
N PHE A 224 23.73 2.15 9.36
CA PHE A 224 22.70 2.53 10.33
C PHE A 224 22.55 1.47 11.42
N TYR A 225 21.84 1.84 12.48
CA TYR A 225 21.49 0.91 13.54
C TYR A 225 20.12 0.30 13.29
N CYS A 226 20.02 -1.01 13.51
CA CYS A 226 18.78 -1.76 13.37
C CYS A 226 17.70 -1.19 14.30
N PRO A 227 16.53 -0.79 13.77
CA PRO A 227 15.47 -0.22 14.60
C PRO A 227 14.82 -1.24 15.55
N ILE A 228 15.12 -2.55 15.39
CA ILE A 228 14.56 -3.63 16.22
C ILE A 228 15.47 -3.86 17.44
N CYS A 229 16.78 -4.00 17.27
CA CYS A 229 17.71 -4.39 18.33
C CYS A 229 18.79 -3.36 18.65
N GLY A 230 18.97 -2.31 17.83
CA GLY A 230 20.00 -1.31 18.01
C GLY A 230 21.39 -1.70 17.53
N SER A 231 21.60 -2.91 17.01
CA SER A 231 22.89 -3.35 16.48
C SER A 231 23.19 -2.75 15.10
N PRO A 232 24.47 -2.61 14.72
CA PRO A 232 24.86 -2.17 13.38
C PRO A 232 24.21 -3.01 12.29
N ALA A 233 23.77 -2.37 11.22
CA ALA A 233 23.20 -3.04 10.04
C ALA A 233 24.01 -2.69 8.80
N VAL A 234 24.26 -3.71 7.98
CA VAL A 234 25.03 -3.61 6.73
C VAL A 234 24.09 -3.66 5.55
N CYS A 235 24.16 -2.64 4.70
CA CYS A 235 23.42 -2.60 3.44
C CYS A 235 24.11 -3.45 2.37
N GLY A 236 23.28 -4.19 1.63
CA GLY A 236 23.70 -4.84 0.39
C GLY A 236 23.71 -3.86 -0.78
N GLU A 237 23.58 -4.40 -1.97
CA GLU A 237 23.59 -3.59 -3.18
C GLU A 237 22.29 -2.78 -3.35
N PHE A 238 22.42 -1.48 -3.59
CA PHE A 238 21.28 -0.63 -3.92
C PHE A 238 20.86 -0.80 -5.38
N ILE A 239 19.59 -1.14 -5.57
CA ILE A 239 18.97 -1.26 -6.89
C ILE A 239 18.04 -0.06 -7.11
N ARG A 240 18.10 0.53 -8.29
CA ARG A 240 17.22 1.63 -8.65
C ARG A 240 15.80 1.12 -8.81
N GLN A 241 14.87 1.65 -8.01
CA GLN A 241 13.46 1.34 -8.07
C GLN A 241 12.76 2.19 -9.16
N ASN A 242 13.04 3.49 -9.18
CA ASN A 242 12.57 4.43 -10.18
C ASN A 242 13.49 5.66 -10.24
N THR A 243 13.00 6.80 -10.75
CA THR A 243 13.81 8.01 -10.98
C THR A 243 14.48 8.52 -9.71
N ASP A 244 13.80 8.46 -8.55
CA ASP A 244 14.21 9.08 -7.29
C ASP A 244 14.27 8.12 -6.10
N LYS A 245 14.10 6.82 -6.33
CA LYS A 245 14.10 5.81 -5.26
C LYS A 245 15.08 4.69 -5.56
N PHE A 246 15.76 4.24 -4.51
CA PHE A 246 16.64 3.06 -4.51
C PHE A 246 16.27 2.16 -3.35
N ILE A 247 16.45 0.87 -3.53
CA ILE A 247 16.13 -0.16 -2.54
C ILE A 247 17.30 -1.11 -2.35
N CYS A 248 17.46 -1.64 -1.13
CA CYS A 248 18.41 -2.71 -0.85
C CYS A 248 17.92 -3.63 0.26
N ARG A 249 18.52 -4.82 0.34
CA ARG A 249 18.44 -5.70 1.51
C ARG A 249 19.59 -5.35 2.45
N CYS A 250 19.29 -5.38 3.76
CA CYS A 250 20.27 -5.15 4.81
C CYS A 250 20.10 -6.22 5.87
N THR A 251 21.19 -6.57 6.55
CA THR A 251 21.19 -7.51 7.68
C THR A 251 21.92 -6.87 8.83
N CYS A 252 21.38 -6.94 10.05
CA CYS A 252 22.10 -6.49 11.23
C CYS A 252 22.90 -7.63 11.87
N GLU A 253 23.82 -7.29 12.77
CA GLU A 253 24.68 -8.26 13.47
C GLU A 253 23.87 -9.31 14.24
N ASP A 254 22.68 -8.96 14.75
CA ASP A 254 21.79 -9.90 15.46
C ASP A 254 20.88 -10.70 14.51
N GLY A 255 21.11 -10.62 13.18
CA GLY A 255 20.42 -11.43 12.20
C GLY A 255 19.05 -10.93 11.77
N HIS A 256 18.60 -9.73 12.17
CA HIS A 256 17.38 -9.15 11.61
C HIS A 256 17.60 -8.78 10.14
N GLU A 257 16.70 -9.25 9.29
CA GLU A 257 16.71 -8.92 7.88
C GLU A 257 15.79 -7.72 7.62
N LEU A 258 16.35 -6.72 6.95
CA LEU A 258 15.71 -5.42 6.75
C LEU A 258 15.67 -5.09 5.27
N PHE A 259 14.65 -4.34 4.90
CA PHE A 259 14.51 -3.78 3.57
C PHE A 259 14.57 -2.25 3.64
N VAL A 260 15.54 -1.66 2.96
CA VAL A 260 15.79 -0.21 3.01
C VAL A 260 15.42 0.44 1.70
N ARG A 261 14.68 1.52 1.77
CA ARG A 261 14.39 2.40 0.64
C ARG A 261 14.98 3.78 0.89
N LEU A 262 15.79 4.25 -0.05
CA LEU A 262 16.25 5.62 -0.13
C LEU A 262 15.35 6.39 -1.10
N LYS A 263 14.83 7.51 -0.65
CA LYS A 263 14.05 8.44 -1.48
C LYS A 263 14.80 9.76 -1.60
N PHE A 264 15.13 10.10 -2.82
CA PHE A 264 15.83 11.35 -3.14
C PHE A 264 14.85 12.45 -3.48
N ARG A 265 15.17 13.67 -3.10
CA ARG A 265 14.41 14.86 -3.47
C ARG A 265 15.37 15.95 -3.93
N ARG A 266 15.18 16.43 -5.15
CA ARG A 266 15.96 17.56 -5.68
C ARG A 266 15.57 18.84 -4.95
N GLN A 267 16.58 19.57 -4.47
CA GLN A 267 16.45 20.86 -3.81
C GLN A 267 16.51 21.99 -4.85
N PRO A 268 16.14 23.24 -4.47
CA PRO A 268 16.26 24.41 -5.37
C PRO A 268 17.67 24.67 -5.90
N ASP A 269 18.70 24.36 -5.11
CA ASP A 269 20.12 24.43 -5.45
C ASP A 269 20.61 23.27 -6.34
N ARG A 270 19.69 22.44 -6.84
CA ARG A 270 19.91 21.24 -7.63
C ARG A 270 20.59 20.07 -6.90
N ARG A 271 20.95 20.21 -5.64
CA ARG A 271 21.45 19.12 -4.82
C ARG A 271 20.34 18.15 -4.44
N LEU A 272 20.72 16.95 -4.00
CA LEU A 272 19.80 15.87 -3.61
C LEU A 272 19.79 15.75 -2.08
N SER A 273 18.65 15.93 -1.47
CA SER A 273 18.41 15.44 -0.09
C SER A 273 17.91 14.02 -0.12
N VAL A 274 18.18 13.26 0.95
CA VAL A 274 17.84 11.84 1.04
C VAL A 274 17.01 11.56 2.29
N SER A 275 15.95 10.79 2.11
CA SER A 275 15.21 10.17 3.21
C SER A 275 15.45 8.66 3.16
N ARG A 276 15.72 8.04 4.31
CA ARG A 276 15.84 6.59 4.47
C ARG A 276 14.59 6.07 5.16
N ILE A 277 14.02 5.02 4.62
CA ILE A 277 12.87 4.31 5.17
C ILE A 277 13.29 2.85 5.32
N ILE A 278 13.10 2.31 6.50
CA ILE A 278 13.52 0.95 6.86
C ILE A 278 12.24 0.14 7.11
N TYR A 279 12.14 -1.01 6.50
CA TYR A 279 11.05 -1.96 6.63
C TYR A 279 11.59 -3.31 7.11
N ASP A 280 10.72 -4.14 7.63
CA ASP A 280 11.00 -5.55 7.79
C ASP A 280 11.10 -6.24 6.43
N LEU A 281 12.09 -7.14 6.24
CA LEU A 281 12.17 -7.93 5.02
C LEU A 281 11.08 -8.99 5.05
N ASN A 282 10.24 -9.01 4.03
CA ASN A 282 9.20 -10.01 3.85
C ASN A 282 9.23 -10.57 2.43
N ALA A 283 8.47 -11.62 2.17
CA ALA A 283 8.47 -12.29 0.88
C ALA A 283 8.09 -11.35 -0.30
N GLU A 284 7.25 -10.36 -0.06
CA GLU A 284 6.80 -9.41 -1.09
C GLU A 284 7.92 -8.47 -1.52
N ASN A 285 8.53 -7.74 -0.57
CA ASN A 285 9.57 -6.78 -0.87
C ASN A 285 10.89 -7.46 -1.28
N GLU A 286 11.16 -8.65 -0.77
CA GLU A 286 12.28 -9.47 -1.21
C GLU A 286 12.13 -9.93 -2.66
N SER A 287 10.97 -10.50 -3.02
CA SER A 287 10.65 -10.91 -4.39
C SER A 287 10.75 -9.73 -5.36
N TYR A 288 10.25 -8.57 -4.94
CA TYR A 288 10.35 -7.33 -5.72
C TYR A 288 11.81 -6.90 -5.95
N TYR A 289 12.65 -6.92 -4.90
CA TYR A 289 14.06 -6.60 -5.01
C TYR A 289 14.80 -7.54 -5.96
N LEU A 290 14.58 -8.86 -5.81
CA LEU A 290 15.24 -9.88 -6.64
C LEU A 290 14.84 -9.74 -8.12
N ARG A 291 13.57 -9.42 -8.41
CA ARG A 291 13.11 -9.15 -9.76
C ARG A 291 13.83 -7.96 -10.39
N LEU A 292 13.86 -6.81 -9.72
CA LEU A 292 14.53 -5.62 -10.24
C LEU A 292 16.05 -5.84 -10.40
N LYS A 293 16.65 -6.61 -9.50
CA LYS A 293 18.05 -7.00 -9.62
C LYS A 293 18.29 -7.83 -10.88
N HIS A 294 17.47 -8.83 -11.12
CA HIS A 294 17.54 -9.67 -12.33
C HIS A 294 17.36 -8.85 -13.61
N GLU A 295 16.31 -8.02 -13.69
CA GLU A 295 16.05 -7.13 -14.84
C GLU A 295 17.27 -6.22 -15.14
N ARG A 296 17.89 -5.65 -14.10
CA ARG A 296 19.09 -4.82 -14.24
C ARG A 296 20.29 -5.63 -14.74
N ASP A 297 20.52 -6.81 -14.18
CA ASP A 297 21.65 -7.66 -14.51
C ASP A 297 21.54 -8.18 -15.95
N ASP A 298 20.33 -8.52 -16.40
CA ASP A 298 20.05 -8.89 -17.79
C ASP A 298 20.29 -7.73 -18.75
N ALA A 299 19.81 -6.53 -18.42
CA ALA A 299 20.03 -5.33 -19.22
C ALA A 299 21.53 -4.99 -19.33
N ARG A 300 22.28 -5.14 -18.23
CA ARG A 300 23.73 -4.94 -18.20
C ARG A 300 24.46 -5.98 -19.06
N ALA A 301 24.06 -7.24 -18.98
CA ALA A 301 24.65 -8.31 -19.77
C ALA A 301 24.36 -8.13 -21.27
N ALA A 302 23.15 -7.69 -21.62
CA ALA A 302 22.80 -7.36 -23.01
C ALA A 302 23.62 -6.19 -23.56
N TYR A 303 23.82 -5.14 -22.76
CA TYR A 303 24.63 -4.00 -23.14
C TYR A 303 26.11 -4.37 -23.35
N LEU A 304 26.68 -5.19 -22.46
CA LEU A 304 28.08 -5.67 -22.61
C LEU A 304 28.27 -6.53 -23.87
N ARG A 305 27.31 -7.38 -24.20
CA ARG A 305 27.33 -8.16 -25.46
C ARG A 305 27.29 -7.22 -26.67
N TYR A 306 26.40 -6.24 -26.67
CA TYR A 306 26.29 -5.26 -27.75
C TYR A 306 27.61 -4.50 -27.99
N ILE A 307 28.31 -4.06 -26.92
CA ILE A 307 29.60 -3.39 -27.04
C ILE A 307 30.67 -4.35 -27.61
N ALA A 308 30.69 -5.60 -27.15
CA ALA A 308 31.65 -6.60 -27.60
C ALA A 308 31.48 -6.99 -29.09
N GLU A 309 30.26 -6.89 -29.62
CA GLU A 309 29.94 -7.15 -31.03
C GLU A 309 30.16 -5.91 -31.92
N ALA A 310 30.17 -4.71 -31.34
CA ALA A 310 30.34 -3.45 -32.07
C ALA A 310 31.79 -2.93 -32.15
N GLY A 311 32.74 -3.55 -31.42
CA GLY A 311 34.18 -3.24 -31.42
C GLY A 311 35.01 -4.35 -32.02
#